data_20667794e09c19e02f734b1eb27d0915
#
_entry.id   20667794e09c19e02f734b1eb27d0915
#
_cell.length_a   1.000
_cell.length_b   1.000
_cell.length_c   1.000
_cell.angle_alpha   90.00
_cell.angle_beta   90.00
_cell.angle_gamma   90.00
#
_symmetry.space_group_name_H-M   'P 1'
#
loop_
_entity.id
_entity.type
_entity.pdbx_description
1 polymer ?
#
loop_
_entity_poly.entity_id
_entity_poly.type
_entity_poly.pdbx_seq_one_letter_code
_entity_poly.pdbx_strand_id
1 'polypeptide(L)'
;VTANAMDASAIAILFSTFFAARVLWDLIIPVAAFGLMVLVTAVAVLLSIRRDSIFIALLGLVGGFATPALLSTDKNQPYSLFTYILLLNAGLAWVSIKKRWPLLTMLSFVFTVFYQWGWVMKFLTADQLPIALGIFLIFPVLAFAAFTLGQRDETRESWTSLYGQTGNLSALLPLLFALYLAAVPGYGHSFGLLFGFLFLLDAGLFAIAIARG
;
A
#
# COMPACT_ATOMS: atom_id res chain seq x y z
N VAL A 1 19.51 -17.87 13.70
CA VAL A 1 19.55 -17.80 12.22
C VAL A 1 18.71 -18.90 11.59
N THR A 2 18.89 -20.18 11.97
CA THR A 2 18.18 -21.34 11.39
C THR A 2 16.65 -21.27 11.56
N ALA A 3 16.13 -20.88 12.72
CA ALA A 3 14.70 -20.78 12.98
C ALA A 3 14.02 -19.74 12.06
N ASN A 4 14.65 -18.57 11.84
CA ASN A 4 14.10 -17.54 10.95
C ASN A 4 14.11 -18.00 9.49
N ALA A 5 15.10 -18.78 9.07
CA ALA A 5 15.14 -19.35 7.73
C ALA A 5 14.03 -20.40 7.53
N MET A 6 13.77 -21.23 8.53
CA MET A 6 12.67 -22.21 8.48
C MET A 6 11.29 -21.53 8.45
N ASP A 7 11.09 -20.51 9.27
CA ASP A 7 9.85 -19.73 9.30
C ASP A 7 9.63 -19.02 7.95
N ALA A 8 10.67 -18.40 7.37
CA ALA A 8 10.60 -17.77 6.06
C ALA A 8 10.29 -18.77 4.94
N SER A 9 10.94 -19.95 4.96
CA SER A 9 10.67 -21.02 4.00
C SER A 9 9.23 -21.54 4.12
N ALA A 10 8.71 -21.71 5.33
CA ALA A 10 7.33 -22.14 5.56
C ALA A 10 6.33 -21.14 4.97
N ILE A 11 6.54 -19.82 5.16
CA ILE A 11 5.70 -18.77 4.58
C ILE A 11 5.74 -18.82 3.05
N ALA A 12 6.94 -18.95 2.45
CA ALA A 12 7.09 -19.04 1.00
C ALA A 12 6.40 -20.28 0.43
N ILE A 13 6.51 -21.44 1.10
CA ILE A 13 5.84 -22.68 0.73
C ILE A 13 4.31 -22.50 0.79
N LEU A 14 3.77 -21.90 1.85
CA LEU A 14 2.34 -21.67 1.98
C LEU A 14 1.79 -20.77 0.86
N PHE A 15 2.48 -19.65 0.55
CA PHE A 15 2.10 -18.81 -0.59
C PHE A 15 2.11 -19.58 -1.89
N SER A 16 3.19 -20.33 -2.17
CA SER A 16 3.32 -21.13 -3.38
C SER A 16 2.26 -22.22 -3.48
N THR A 17 1.94 -22.87 -2.36
CA THR A 17 0.91 -23.92 -2.30
C THR A 17 -0.48 -23.38 -2.63
N PHE A 18 -0.89 -22.26 -2.00
CA PHE A 18 -2.21 -21.67 -2.26
C PHE A 18 -2.31 -21.06 -3.65
N PHE A 19 -1.21 -20.48 -4.14
CA PHE A 19 -1.12 -20.02 -5.53
C PHE A 19 -1.30 -21.20 -6.50
N ALA A 20 -0.54 -22.28 -6.33
CA ALA A 20 -0.62 -23.46 -7.20
C ALA A 20 -2.00 -24.11 -7.14
N ALA A 21 -2.56 -24.29 -5.94
CA ALA A 21 -3.89 -24.86 -5.75
C ALA A 21 -4.98 -24.06 -6.49
N ARG A 22 -4.83 -22.74 -6.60
CA ARG A 22 -5.80 -21.89 -7.31
C ARG A 22 -5.48 -21.76 -8.80
N VAL A 23 -4.24 -21.37 -9.15
CA VAL A 23 -3.92 -20.93 -10.51
C VAL A 23 -3.55 -22.11 -11.42
N LEU A 24 -2.83 -23.11 -10.88
CA LEU A 24 -2.38 -24.26 -11.69
C LEU A 24 -3.40 -25.39 -11.72
N TRP A 25 -4.09 -25.66 -10.61
CA TRP A 25 -4.96 -26.83 -10.49
C TRP A 25 -6.44 -26.52 -10.28
N ASP A 26 -6.83 -25.25 -10.10
CA ASP A 26 -8.22 -24.79 -9.87
C ASP A 26 -8.96 -25.59 -8.75
N LEU A 27 -8.21 -26.02 -7.72
CA LEU A 27 -8.73 -26.85 -6.62
C LEU A 27 -9.57 -26.05 -5.63
N ILE A 28 -9.35 -24.76 -5.53
CA ILE A 28 -10.01 -23.86 -4.56
C ILE A 28 -10.62 -22.65 -5.26
N ILE A 29 -11.76 -22.21 -4.75
CA ILE A 29 -12.45 -21.04 -5.29
C ILE A 29 -11.62 -19.75 -5.05
N PRO A 30 -11.73 -18.72 -5.90
CA PRO A 30 -10.92 -17.48 -5.79
C PRO A 30 -11.00 -16.80 -4.42
N VAL A 31 -12.20 -16.77 -3.83
CA VAL A 31 -12.41 -16.13 -2.52
C VAL A 31 -11.67 -16.87 -1.40
N ALA A 32 -11.68 -18.22 -1.44
CA ALA A 32 -10.95 -19.02 -0.46
C ALA A 32 -9.43 -18.86 -0.63
N ALA A 33 -8.92 -18.90 -1.86
CA ALA A 33 -7.51 -18.64 -2.16
C ALA A 33 -7.06 -17.28 -1.63
N PHE A 34 -7.83 -16.24 -1.91
CA PHE A 34 -7.57 -14.87 -1.44
C PHE A 34 -7.52 -14.83 0.10
N GLY A 35 -8.53 -15.39 0.77
CA GLY A 35 -8.57 -15.44 2.24
C GLY A 35 -7.38 -16.19 2.85
N LEU A 36 -6.97 -17.30 2.27
CA LEU A 36 -5.81 -18.08 2.71
C LEU A 36 -4.50 -17.29 2.53
N MET A 37 -4.31 -16.61 1.40
CA MET A 37 -3.12 -15.79 1.16
C MET A 37 -3.08 -14.57 2.08
N VAL A 38 -4.22 -13.94 2.37
CA VAL A 38 -4.33 -12.88 3.38
C VAL A 38 -3.95 -13.39 4.77
N LEU A 39 -4.42 -14.58 5.13
CA LEU A 39 -4.08 -15.22 6.41
C LEU A 39 -2.58 -15.49 6.52
N VAL A 40 -1.94 -16.01 5.48
CA VAL A 40 -0.48 -16.21 5.44
C VAL A 40 0.25 -14.89 5.59
N THR A 41 -0.22 -13.82 4.93
CA THR A 41 0.35 -12.46 5.09
C THR A 41 0.24 -12.00 6.54
N ALA A 42 -0.91 -12.15 7.18
CA ALA A 42 -1.11 -11.78 8.57
C ALA A 42 -0.19 -12.57 9.52
N VAL A 43 -0.07 -13.88 9.30
CA VAL A 43 0.85 -14.73 10.06
C VAL A 43 2.30 -14.28 9.87
N ALA A 44 2.72 -13.98 8.62
CA ALA A 44 4.07 -13.50 8.33
C ALA A 44 4.37 -12.18 9.05
N VAL A 45 3.43 -11.24 9.03
CA VAL A 45 3.53 -9.94 9.74
C VAL A 45 3.66 -10.16 11.26
N LEU A 46 2.80 -11.00 11.85
CA LEU A 46 2.87 -11.30 13.30
C LEU A 46 4.17 -12.02 13.67
N LEU A 47 4.59 -12.98 12.85
CA LEU A 47 5.80 -13.75 13.08
C LEU A 47 7.05 -12.88 12.97
N SER A 48 7.07 -11.92 12.03
CA SER A 48 8.17 -10.96 11.88
C SER A 48 8.42 -10.16 13.15
N ILE A 49 7.33 -9.78 13.86
CA ILE A 49 7.41 -9.07 15.15
C ILE A 49 8.00 -9.97 16.23
N ARG A 50 7.54 -11.23 16.30
CA ARG A 50 8.00 -12.19 17.34
C ARG A 50 9.45 -12.62 17.14
N ARG A 51 9.85 -12.82 15.89
CA ARG A 51 11.21 -13.28 15.53
C ARG A 51 12.21 -12.15 15.34
N ASP A 52 11.76 -10.90 15.40
CA ASP A 52 12.57 -9.71 15.13
C ASP A 52 13.31 -9.79 13.79
N SER A 53 12.62 -10.28 12.76
CA SER A 53 13.20 -10.58 11.45
C SER A 53 12.56 -9.76 10.34
N ILE A 54 13.31 -8.83 9.78
CA ILE A 54 12.88 -8.02 8.64
C ILE A 54 12.63 -8.88 7.39
N PHE A 55 13.36 -9.98 7.22
CA PHE A 55 13.18 -10.88 6.07
C PHE A 55 11.79 -11.52 6.06
N ILE A 56 11.27 -11.91 7.22
CA ILE A 56 9.92 -12.45 7.35
C ILE A 56 8.87 -11.38 7.02
N ALA A 57 9.12 -10.13 7.47
CA ALA A 57 8.25 -8.99 7.14
C ALA A 57 8.26 -8.69 5.63
N LEU A 58 9.42 -8.74 4.97
CA LEU A 58 9.55 -8.55 3.53
C LEU A 58 8.85 -9.64 2.73
N LEU A 59 8.92 -10.90 3.15
CA LEU A 59 8.17 -11.99 2.51
C LEU A 59 6.66 -11.78 2.66
N GLY A 60 6.21 -11.38 3.84
CA GLY A 60 4.80 -11.02 4.06
C GLY A 60 4.36 -9.84 3.20
N LEU A 61 5.21 -8.82 3.05
CA LEU A 61 4.95 -7.67 2.18
C LEU A 61 4.83 -8.09 0.73
N VAL A 62 5.84 -8.79 0.20
CA VAL A 62 5.84 -9.23 -1.21
C VAL A 62 4.67 -10.17 -1.50
N GLY A 63 4.43 -11.17 -0.64
CA GLY A 63 3.31 -12.09 -0.78
C GLY A 63 1.96 -11.39 -0.67
N GLY A 64 1.82 -10.46 0.27
CA GLY A 64 0.62 -9.65 0.44
C GLY A 64 0.31 -8.81 -0.80
N PHE A 65 1.27 -8.07 -1.32
CA PHE A 65 1.07 -7.29 -2.55
C PHE A 65 0.95 -8.17 -3.80
N ALA A 66 1.59 -9.34 -3.87
CA ALA A 66 1.42 -10.26 -4.99
C ALA A 66 0.01 -10.88 -5.03
N THR A 67 -0.66 -11.02 -3.90
CA THR A 67 -1.97 -11.69 -3.79
C THR A 67 -3.03 -11.14 -4.78
N PRO A 68 -3.33 -9.84 -4.85
CA PRO A 68 -4.32 -9.33 -5.80
C PRO A 68 -3.91 -9.53 -7.26
N ALA A 69 -2.61 -9.39 -7.59
CA ALA A 69 -2.11 -9.59 -8.94
C ALA A 69 -2.23 -11.04 -9.39
N LEU A 70 -1.85 -11.98 -8.52
CA LEU A 70 -1.86 -13.43 -8.80
C LEU A 70 -3.28 -13.99 -8.89
N LEU A 71 -4.23 -13.42 -8.16
CA LEU A 71 -5.63 -13.87 -8.13
C LEU A 71 -6.56 -12.95 -8.95
N SER A 72 -6.00 -12.05 -9.75
CA SER A 72 -6.78 -11.13 -10.58
C SER A 72 -7.73 -11.87 -11.51
N THR A 73 -9.01 -11.48 -11.48
CA THR A 73 -10.06 -12.00 -12.39
C THR A 73 -10.36 -11.04 -13.54
N ASP A 74 -9.51 -10.06 -13.80
CA ASP A 74 -9.70 -8.98 -14.78
C ASP A 74 -10.99 -8.16 -14.61
N LYS A 75 -11.69 -8.31 -13.49
CA LYS A 75 -12.86 -7.51 -13.17
C LYS A 75 -12.45 -6.23 -12.44
N ASN A 76 -13.05 -5.12 -12.86
CA ASN A 76 -12.84 -3.83 -12.19
C ASN A 76 -13.57 -3.80 -10.83
N GLN A 77 -12.83 -4.00 -9.75
CA GLN A 77 -13.34 -3.96 -8.37
C GLN A 77 -12.46 -3.07 -7.49
N PRO A 78 -12.45 -1.74 -7.71
CA PRO A 78 -11.55 -0.82 -7.03
C PRO A 78 -11.74 -0.83 -5.51
N TYR A 79 -12.98 -0.91 -5.02
CA TYR A 79 -13.24 -0.93 -3.58
C TYR A 79 -12.58 -2.11 -2.87
N SER A 80 -12.74 -3.32 -3.38
CA SER A 80 -12.13 -4.51 -2.79
C SER A 80 -10.60 -4.45 -2.84
N LEU A 81 -10.04 -4.07 -3.99
CA LEU A 81 -8.61 -3.97 -4.20
C LEU A 81 -7.98 -2.94 -3.26
N PHE A 82 -8.48 -1.70 -3.26
CA PHE A 82 -7.85 -0.63 -2.50
C PHE A 82 -8.15 -0.69 -1.01
N THR A 83 -9.28 -1.26 -0.58
CA THR A 83 -9.51 -1.59 0.84
C THR A 83 -8.49 -2.61 1.33
N TYR A 84 -8.23 -3.67 0.55
CA TYR A 84 -7.22 -4.65 0.88
C TYR A 84 -5.82 -4.02 0.99
N ILE A 85 -5.42 -3.22 -0.02
CA ILE A 85 -4.12 -2.54 -0.04
C ILE A 85 -4.02 -1.57 1.15
N LEU A 86 -5.09 -0.87 1.51
CA LEU A 86 -5.13 0.03 2.67
C LEU A 86 -4.89 -0.71 3.98
N LEU A 87 -5.57 -1.83 4.19
CA LEU A 87 -5.39 -2.67 5.37
C LEU A 87 -3.97 -3.24 5.45
N LEU A 88 -3.44 -3.69 4.32
CA LEU A 88 -2.05 -4.18 4.22
C LEU A 88 -1.04 -3.08 4.57
N ASN A 89 -1.21 -1.87 4.01
CA ASN A 89 -0.37 -0.71 4.33
C ASN A 89 -0.46 -0.33 5.81
N ALA A 90 -1.65 -0.32 6.40
CA ALA A 90 -1.84 -0.03 7.82
C ALA A 90 -1.12 -1.06 8.71
N GLY A 91 -1.22 -2.35 8.38
CA GLY A 91 -0.51 -3.42 9.08
C GLY A 91 1.01 -3.29 8.98
N LEU A 92 1.53 -3.05 7.78
CA LEU A 92 2.96 -2.88 7.55
C LEU A 92 3.51 -1.59 8.18
N ALA A 93 2.75 -0.49 8.14
CA ALA A 93 3.09 0.75 8.81
C ALA A 93 3.19 0.55 10.34
N TRP A 94 2.22 -0.16 10.93
CA TRP A 94 2.26 -0.49 12.35
C TRP A 94 3.50 -1.29 12.74
N VAL A 95 3.86 -2.33 11.95
CA VAL A 95 5.10 -3.11 12.16
C VAL A 95 6.33 -2.24 12.00
N SER A 96 6.37 -1.42 10.94
CA SER A 96 7.46 -0.51 10.64
C SER A 96 7.74 0.43 11.81
N ILE A 97 6.70 1.04 12.37
CA ILE A 97 6.80 1.93 13.53
C ILE A 97 7.29 1.16 14.75
N LYS A 98 6.63 0.00 15.06
CA LYS A 98 6.94 -0.81 16.25
C LYS A 98 8.35 -1.38 16.25
N LYS A 99 8.85 -1.79 15.07
CA LYS A 99 10.17 -2.41 14.91
C LYS A 99 11.23 -1.44 14.40
N ARG A 100 10.86 -0.19 14.07
CA ARG A 100 11.74 0.81 13.48
C ARG A 100 12.38 0.34 12.17
N TRP A 101 11.55 -0.26 11.29
CA TRP A 101 11.95 -0.74 9.97
C TRP A 101 11.34 0.14 8.86
N PRO A 102 11.89 1.34 8.61
CA PRO A 102 11.31 2.29 7.64
C PRO A 102 11.29 1.76 6.20
N LEU A 103 12.14 0.78 5.89
CA LEU A 103 12.15 0.12 4.59
C LEU A 103 10.79 -0.51 4.25
N LEU A 104 10.06 -1.04 5.24
CA LEU A 104 8.73 -1.62 5.02
C LEU A 104 7.73 -0.58 4.54
N THR A 105 7.75 0.61 5.15
CA THR A 105 6.86 1.72 4.74
C THR A 105 7.21 2.21 3.34
N MET A 106 8.49 2.35 3.04
CA MET A 106 8.96 2.75 1.70
C MET A 106 8.55 1.76 0.62
N LEU A 107 8.77 0.45 0.84
CA LEU A 107 8.40 -0.58 -0.13
C LEU A 107 6.89 -0.71 -0.27
N SER A 108 6.13 -0.64 0.83
CA SER A 108 4.67 -0.67 0.75
C SER A 108 4.12 0.52 -0.03
N PHE A 109 4.72 1.70 0.12
CA PHE A 109 4.38 2.87 -0.68
C PHE A 109 4.66 2.63 -2.18
N VAL A 110 5.83 2.13 -2.54
CA VAL A 110 6.19 1.82 -3.93
C VAL A 110 5.19 0.86 -4.56
N PHE A 111 4.89 -0.27 -3.89
CA PHE A 111 3.89 -1.22 -4.40
C PHE A 111 2.50 -0.61 -4.51
N THR A 112 2.10 0.26 -3.58
CA THR A 112 0.82 0.97 -3.63
C THR A 112 0.74 1.86 -4.86
N VAL A 113 1.81 2.61 -5.17
CA VAL A 113 1.90 3.43 -6.39
C VAL A 113 1.74 2.58 -7.65
N PHE A 114 2.39 1.41 -7.71
CA PHE A 114 2.22 0.49 -8.85
C PHE A 114 0.76 0.04 -9.01
N TYR A 115 0.05 -0.28 -7.93
CA TYR A 115 -1.36 -0.66 -7.99
C TYR A 115 -2.26 0.51 -8.39
N GLN A 116 -2.02 1.71 -7.86
CA GLN A 116 -2.78 2.92 -8.20
C GLN A 116 -2.65 3.25 -9.69
N TRP A 117 -1.42 3.35 -10.18
CA TRP A 117 -1.18 3.64 -11.61
C TRP A 117 -1.59 2.49 -12.53
N GLY A 118 -1.35 1.24 -12.15
CA GLY A 118 -1.80 0.07 -12.90
C GLY A 118 -3.32 0.03 -13.06
N TRP A 119 -4.06 0.36 -11.99
CA TRP A 119 -5.52 0.46 -12.04
C TRP A 119 -5.99 1.65 -12.91
N VAL A 120 -5.36 2.81 -12.75
CA VAL A 120 -5.67 4.00 -13.57
C VAL A 120 -5.49 3.70 -15.05
N MET A 121 -4.35 3.13 -15.43
CA MET A 121 -4.04 2.82 -16.83
C MET A 121 -4.98 1.79 -17.46
N LYS A 122 -5.53 0.87 -16.66
CA LYS A 122 -6.36 -0.24 -17.17
C LYS A 122 -7.86 0.03 -17.08
N PHE A 123 -8.31 0.71 -16.03
CA PHE A 123 -9.73 0.72 -15.66
C PHE A 123 -10.33 2.12 -15.45
N LEU A 124 -9.53 3.19 -15.40
CA LEU A 124 -10.08 4.51 -15.14
C LEU A 124 -11.04 4.96 -16.23
N THR A 125 -12.26 5.29 -15.84
CA THR A 125 -13.30 5.90 -16.68
C THR A 125 -13.79 7.19 -16.03
N ALA A 126 -14.45 8.06 -16.80
CA ALA A 126 -14.95 9.33 -16.28
C ALA A 126 -15.89 9.15 -15.07
N ASP A 127 -16.70 8.10 -15.07
CA ASP A 127 -17.63 7.79 -13.99
C ASP A 127 -16.95 7.40 -12.68
N GLN A 128 -15.69 6.95 -12.76
CA GLN A 128 -14.89 6.49 -11.63
C GLN A 128 -13.93 7.55 -11.08
N LEU A 129 -13.94 8.76 -11.65
CA LEU A 129 -13.10 9.87 -11.18
C LEU A 129 -13.23 10.13 -9.67
N PRO A 130 -14.43 10.19 -9.06
CA PRO A 130 -14.55 10.43 -7.62
C PRO A 130 -13.85 9.34 -6.79
N ILE A 131 -13.94 8.08 -7.22
CA ILE A 131 -13.30 6.93 -6.57
C ILE A 131 -11.77 7.05 -6.69
N ALA A 132 -11.28 7.36 -7.89
CA ALA A 132 -9.86 7.57 -8.14
C ALA A 132 -9.28 8.70 -7.27
N LEU A 133 -9.96 9.84 -7.20
CA LEU A 133 -9.57 10.97 -6.36
C LEU A 133 -9.49 10.58 -4.88
N GLY A 134 -10.50 9.84 -4.37
CA GLY A 134 -10.49 9.29 -3.01
C GLY A 134 -9.30 8.36 -2.74
N ILE A 135 -9.00 7.46 -3.68
CA ILE A 135 -7.86 6.54 -3.59
C ILE A 135 -6.54 7.32 -3.51
N PHE A 136 -6.36 8.33 -4.36
CA PHE A 136 -5.13 9.14 -4.38
C PHE A 136 -4.99 10.10 -3.20
N LEU A 137 -6.05 10.35 -2.42
CA LEU A 137 -6.00 11.12 -1.17
C LEU A 137 -5.73 10.27 0.06
N ILE A 138 -6.36 9.08 0.17
CA ILE A 138 -6.33 8.30 1.41
C ILE A 138 -4.95 7.70 1.71
N PHE A 139 -4.20 7.27 0.68
CA PHE A 139 -2.89 6.65 0.86
C PHE A 139 -1.81 7.64 1.32
N PRO A 140 -1.70 8.87 0.78
CA PRO A 140 -0.81 9.89 1.33
C PRO A 140 -1.13 10.26 2.77
N VAL A 141 -2.41 10.32 3.15
CA VAL A 141 -2.81 10.56 4.55
C VAL A 141 -2.30 9.45 5.45
N LEU A 142 -2.45 8.18 5.04
CA LEU A 142 -1.92 7.04 5.79
C LEU A 142 -0.39 7.06 5.89
N ALA A 143 0.29 7.33 4.78
CA ALA A 143 1.75 7.42 4.75
C ALA A 143 2.26 8.55 5.64
N PHE A 144 1.57 9.67 5.64
CA PHE A 144 1.88 10.81 6.51
C PHE A 144 1.62 10.50 7.99
N ALA A 145 0.50 9.83 8.31
CA ALA A 145 0.23 9.39 9.68
C ALA A 145 1.32 8.42 10.18
N ALA A 146 1.75 7.48 9.35
CA ALA A 146 2.86 6.58 9.66
C ALA A 146 4.17 7.34 9.90
N PHE A 147 4.44 8.37 9.09
CA PHE A 147 5.60 9.24 9.25
C PHE A 147 5.58 10.00 10.58
N THR A 148 4.47 10.68 10.90
CA THR A 148 4.36 11.47 12.15
C THR A 148 4.45 10.61 13.41
N LEU A 149 3.85 9.41 13.38
CA LEU A 149 3.93 8.47 14.49
C LEU A 149 5.32 7.83 14.62
N GLY A 150 6.00 7.60 13.50
CA GLY A 150 7.35 7.03 13.49
C GLY A 150 8.44 8.01 13.97
N GLN A 151 8.23 9.33 13.83
CA GLN A 151 9.19 10.35 14.28
C GLN A 151 9.16 10.64 15.78
N ARG A 152 8.12 10.26 16.51
CA ARG A 152 7.96 10.60 17.95
C ARG A 152 9.06 10.06 18.88
N ASP A 153 9.90 9.17 18.38
CA ASP A 153 10.89 8.42 19.19
C ASP A 153 12.34 8.66 18.74
N GLU A 154 12.72 9.88 18.41
CA GLU A 154 14.01 10.19 17.79
C GLU A 154 15.22 10.17 18.71
N THR A 155 16.17 9.29 18.35
CA THR A 155 17.60 9.43 18.72
C THR A 155 18.58 9.01 17.57
N ARG A 156 18.12 8.80 16.33
CA ARG A 156 19.02 8.39 15.22
C ARG A 156 18.72 9.09 13.90
N GLU A 157 19.61 9.99 13.49
CA GLU A 157 19.57 10.80 12.24
C GLU A 157 19.43 10.01 10.91
N SER A 158 19.87 8.75 10.86
CA SER A 158 19.93 8.01 9.59
C SER A 158 18.56 7.41 9.12
N TRP A 159 17.69 7.09 10.06
CA TRP A 159 16.44 6.38 9.73
C TRP A 159 15.26 7.34 9.51
N THR A 160 15.34 8.54 10.08
CA THR A 160 14.35 9.63 9.88
C THR A 160 14.29 10.09 8.44
N SER A 161 15.42 10.04 7.71
CA SER A 161 15.48 10.44 6.31
C SER A 161 14.59 9.58 5.40
N LEU A 162 14.47 8.26 5.63
CA LEU A 162 13.64 7.35 4.81
C LEU A 162 12.14 7.57 5.07
N TYR A 163 11.72 7.74 6.33
CA TYR A 163 10.33 8.12 6.63
C TYR A 163 9.99 9.50 6.05
N GLY A 164 10.89 10.47 6.18
CA GLY A 164 10.73 11.81 5.61
C GLY A 164 10.63 11.80 4.09
N GLN A 165 11.48 11.05 3.41
CA GLN A 165 11.45 10.89 1.96
C GLN A 165 10.16 10.23 1.49
N THR A 166 9.71 9.16 2.15
CA THR A 166 8.44 8.50 1.83
C THR A 166 7.26 9.44 2.02
N GLY A 167 7.24 10.20 3.11
CA GLY A 167 6.20 11.21 3.37
C GLY A 167 6.17 12.30 2.30
N ASN A 168 7.32 12.84 1.91
CA ASN A 168 7.41 13.88 0.88
C ASN A 168 7.01 13.34 -0.51
N LEU A 169 7.47 12.14 -0.87
CA LEU A 169 7.10 11.49 -2.14
C LEU A 169 5.60 11.16 -2.17
N SER A 170 5.01 10.75 -1.05
CA SER A 170 3.58 10.47 -0.98
C SER A 170 2.72 11.72 -1.18
N ALA A 171 3.20 12.90 -0.78
CA ALA A 171 2.52 14.17 -1.01
C ALA A 171 2.57 14.63 -2.48
N LEU A 172 3.62 14.24 -3.23
CA LEU A 172 3.73 14.55 -4.66
C LEU A 172 2.80 13.69 -5.54
N LEU A 173 2.45 12.49 -5.09
CA LEU A 173 1.65 11.54 -5.88
C LEU A 173 0.26 12.07 -6.28
N PRO A 174 -0.54 12.68 -5.37
CA PRO A 174 -1.81 13.30 -5.74
C PRO A 174 -1.67 14.46 -6.73
N LEU A 175 -0.59 15.26 -6.62
CA LEU A 175 -0.31 16.35 -7.55
C LEU A 175 -0.01 15.82 -8.95
N LEU A 176 0.80 14.76 -9.07
CA LEU A 176 1.08 14.10 -10.34
C LEU A 176 -0.20 13.51 -10.95
N PHE A 177 -1.07 12.96 -10.11
CA PHE A 177 -2.37 12.45 -10.57
C PHE A 177 -3.30 13.57 -11.04
N ALA A 178 -3.36 14.70 -10.33
CA ALA A 178 -4.12 15.88 -10.77
C ALA A 178 -3.61 16.41 -12.11
N LEU A 179 -2.29 16.46 -12.30
CA LEU A 179 -1.67 16.86 -13.57
C LEU A 179 -2.04 15.91 -14.70
N TYR A 180 -2.02 14.60 -14.44
CA TYR A 180 -2.45 13.59 -15.39
C TYR A 180 -3.92 13.79 -15.80
N LEU A 181 -4.82 14.00 -14.84
CA LEU A 181 -6.24 14.24 -15.12
C LEU A 181 -6.45 15.52 -15.94
N ALA A 182 -5.72 16.59 -15.63
CA ALA A 182 -5.78 17.85 -16.37
C ALA A 182 -5.27 17.70 -17.81
N ALA A 183 -4.26 16.84 -18.03
CA ALA A 183 -3.66 16.62 -19.36
C ALA A 183 -4.52 15.75 -20.27
N VAL A 184 -5.41 14.90 -19.71
CA VAL A 184 -6.26 14.00 -20.51
C VAL A 184 -7.62 14.67 -20.81
N PRO A 185 -7.96 14.99 -22.09
CA PRO A 185 -9.17 15.74 -22.42
C PRO A 185 -10.46 15.11 -21.89
N GLY A 186 -10.54 13.78 -21.79
CA GLY A 186 -11.71 13.05 -21.29
C GLY A 186 -12.01 13.28 -19.80
N TYR A 187 -11.02 13.71 -19.02
CA TYR A 187 -11.14 13.94 -17.57
C TYR A 187 -11.09 15.42 -17.20
N GLY A 188 -10.38 16.23 -17.99
CA GLY A 188 -10.16 17.66 -17.73
C GLY A 188 -11.43 18.53 -17.72
N HIS A 189 -12.54 18.05 -18.28
CA HIS A 189 -13.81 18.78 -18.27
C HIS A 189 -14.54 18.77 -16.91
N SER A 190 -14.13 17.91 -15.98
CA SER A 190 -14.70 17.82 -14.63
C SER A 190 -14.06 18.82 -13.66
N PHE A 191 -14.07 20.13 -14.02
CA PHE A 191 -13.39 21.18 -13.28
C PHE A 191 -13.71 21.20 -11.78
N GLY A 192 -15.00 21.04 -11.43
CA GLY A 192 -15.43 21.05 -10.03
C GLY A 192 -14.78 19.94 -9.18
N LEU A 193 -14.68 18.73 -9.73
CA LEU A 193 -14.02 17.61 -9.05
C LEU A 193 -12.51 17.85 -8.93
N LEU A 194 -11.88 18.35 -9.99
CA LEU A 194 -10.44 18.59 -10.03
C LEU A 194 -10.03 19.71 -9.06
N PHE A 195 -10.75 20.82 -9.05
CA PHE A 195 -10.52 21.92 -8.09
C PHE A 195 -10.85 21.50 -6.66
N GLY A 196 -11.93 20.76 -6.43
CA GLY A 196 -12.26 20.19 -5.12
C GLY A 196 -11.16 19.28 -4.58
N PHE A 197 -10.58 18.44 -5.45
CA PHE A 197 -9.44 17.57 -5.11
C PHE A 197 -8.20 18.38 -4.73
N LEU A 198 -7.82 19.37 -5.55
CA LEU A 198 -6.69 20.25 -5.27
C LEU A 198 -6.89 21.02 -3.96
N PHE A 199 -8.10 21.53 -3.72
CA PHE A 199 -8.43 22.21 -2.47
C PHE A 199 -8.28 21.30 -1.25
N LEU A 200 -8.77 20.06 -1.31
CA LEU A 200 -8.61 19.09 -0.22
C LEU A 200 -7.15 18.73 0.02
N LEU A 201 -6.37 18.64 -1.05
CA LEU A 201 -4.94 18.36 -0.99
C LEU A 201 -4.19 19.52 -0.33
N ASP A 202 -4.45 20.75 -0.77
CA ASP A 202 -3.84 21.97 -0.20
C ASP A 202 -4.23 22.14 1.27
N ALA A 203 -5.51 21.93 1.61
CA ALA A 203 -5.99 21.98 2.98
C ALA A 203 -5.30 20.94 3.86
N GLY A 204 -5.09 19.71 3.33
CA GLY A 204 -4.36 18.64 4.00
C GLY A 204 -2.89 19.02 4.24
N LEU A 205 -2.20 19.51 3.22
CA LEU A 205 -0.81 19.97 3.33
C LEU A 205 -0.67 21.15 4.30
N PHE A 206 -1.62 22.08 4.28
CA PHE A 206 -1.64 23.22 5.20
C PHE A 206 -1.86 22.79 6.65
N ALA A 207 -2.80 21.87 6.88
CA ALA A 207 -3.01 21.28 8.21
C ALA A 207 -1.75 20.58 8.76
N ILE A 208 -1.01 19.90 7.88
CA ILE A 208 0.27 19.27 8.18
C ILE A 208 1.32 20.33 8.55
N ALA A 209 1.40 21.39 7.77
CA ALA A 209 2.35 22.49 8.02
C ALA A 209 2.12 23.14 9.38
N ILE A 210 0.84 23.41 9.74
CA ILE A 210 0.47 23.95 11.06
C ILE A 210 0.82 22.98 12.19
N ALA A 211 0.60 21.69 12.00
CA ALA A 211 0.88 20.68 13.02
C ALA A 211 2.39 20.49 13.29
N ARG A 212 3.25 20.95 12.37
CA ARG A 212 4.73 20.87 12.47
C ARG A 212 5.40 22.15 12.94
N GLY A 213 4.74 23.30 12.79
CA GLY A 213 5.23 24.61 13.24
C GLY A 213 4.90 24.88 14.66
#